data_a9cee7ef945753792352f0214a472c31
#
_entry.id   a9cee7ef945753792352f0214a472c31
#
_cell.length_a   1.000
_cell.length_b   1.000
_cell.length_c   1.000
_cell.angle_alpha   90.00
_cell.angle_beta   90.00
_cell.angle_gamma   90.00
#
_symmetry.space_group_name_H-M   'P 1'
#
loop_
_entity.id
_entity.type
_entity.pdbx_description
1 polymer ?
#
loop_
_entity_poly.entity_id
_entity_poly.type
_entity_poly.pdbx_seq_one_letter_code
_entity_poly.pdbx_strand_id
1 'polypeptide(L)'
;MLVELDPETYSEYVVQEGKLKVLYVQELKAIYGMLQSSLLFYKKLSKDLSSIGFTINDYDPCVANRMINGSQHTITWHVDDLKSSHVNPAVNDKFHQWLEQQYGDPKIGQVKSVRGKKHDYLVMTLDYTTPGQIKIDMTKYINEMVEDFPQQPLSNAACPCNAEMI
;
A
#
# COMPACT_ATOMS: atom_id res chain seq x y z
N MET A 1 -21.27 -21.15 -8.72
CA MET A 1 -21.14 -20.23 -7.56
C MET A 1 -21.91 -18.92 -7.77
N LEU A 2 -21.54 -17.97 -8.70
CA LEU A 2 -22.33 -16.73 -8.88
C LEU A 2 -23.76 -17.02 -9.35
N VAL A 3 -23.93 -17.91 -10.32
CA VAL A 3 -25.25 -18.32 -10.83
C VAL A 3 -26.11 -19.06 -9.78
N GLU A 4 -25.49 -19.70 -8.80
CA GLU A 4 -26.20 -20.35 -7.69
C GLU A 4 -26.64 -19.34 -6.61
N LEU A 5 -25.88 -18.24 -6.46
CA LEU A 5 -26.20 -17.17 -5.52
C LEU A 5 -27.33 -16.25 -6.02
N ASP A 6 -27.34 -15.97 -7.32
CA ASP A 6 -28.36 -15.13 -7.96
C ASP A 6 -28.63 -15.63 -9.39
N PRO A 7 -29.48 -16.68 -9.53
CA PRO A 7 -29.79 -17.25 -10.83
C PRO A 7 -30.54 -16.28 -11.76
N GLU A 8 -31.39 -15.42 -11.21
CA GLU A 8 -32.20 -14.50 -12.00
C GLU A 8 -31.32 -13.49 -12.75
N THR A 9 -30.27 -13.01 -12.11
CA THR A 9 -29.34 -12.05 -12.73
C THR A 9 -28.33 -12.69 -13.66
N TYR A 10 -27.82 -13.91 -13.34
CA TYR A 10 -26.63 -14.42 -14.02
C TYR A 10 -26.88 -15.56 -15.00
N SER A 11 -28.05 -16.25 -14.98
CA SER A 11 -28.28 -17.41 -15.85
C SER A 11 -28.25 -17.09 -17.34
N GLU A 12 -28.71 -15.91 -17.72
CA GLU A 12 -28.75 -15.48 -19.13
C GLU A 12 -27.37 -15.24 -19.75
N TYR A 13 -26.34 -14.93 -18.90
CA TYR A 13 -24.97 -14.67 -19.33
C TYR A 13 -24.07 -15.90 -19.34
N VAL A 14 -24.61 -17.08 -19.01
CA VAL A 14 -23.84 -18.33 -19.01
C VAL A 14 -23.69 -18.85 -20.43
N VAL A 15 -22.44 -19.04 -20.86
CA VAL A 15 -22.07 -19.55 -22.16
C VAL A 15 -21.47 -20.95 -22.01
N GLN A 16 -21.83 -21.88 -22.91
CA GLN A 16 -21.24 -23.21 -22.96
C GLN A 16 -19.95 -23.18 -23.79
N GLU A 17 -18.81 -23.45 -23.16
CA GLU A 17 -17.52 -23.61 -23.83
C GLU A 17 -17.01 -25.05 -23.69
N GLY A 18 -17.20 -25.84 -24.72
CA GLY A 18 -16.89 -27.26 -24.70
C GLY A 18 -17.67 -27.98 -23.61
N LYS A 19 -16.96 -28.51 -22.59
CA LYS A 19 -17.57 -29.20 -21.44
C LYS A 19 -17.85 -28.28 -20.24
N LEU A 20 -17.43 -27.01 -20.31
CA LEU A 20 -17.53 -26.07 -19.21
C LEU A 20 -18.65 -25.06 -19.44
N LYS A 21 -19.32 -24.67 -18.36
CA LYS A 21 -20.21 -23.52 -18.33
C LYS A 21 -19.39 -22.33 -17.81
N VAL A 22 -19.29 -21.28 -18.60
CA VAL A 22 -18.52 -20.04 -18.27
C VAL A 22 -19.46 -18.85 -18.19
N LEU A 23 -19.18 -17.96 -17.29
CA LEU A 23 -19.87 -16.69 -17.14
C LEU A 23 -18.87 -15.55 -17.44
N TYR A 24 -19.13 -14.80 -18.51
CA TYR A 24 -18.38 -13.60 -18.82
C TYR A 24 -18.98 -12.40 -18.12
N VAL A 25 -18.15 -11.71 -17.33
CA VAL A 25 -18.56 -10.49 -16.62
C VAL A 25 -17.62 -9.36 -16.98
N GLN A 26 -18.18 -8.16 -17.14
CA GLN A 26 -17.38 -6.96 -17.32
C GLN A 26 -17.07 -6.35 -15.95
N GLU A 27 -15.79 -6.20 -15.64
CA GLU A 27 -15.36 -5.50 -14.44
C GLU A 27 -15.51 -4.00 -14.64
N LEU A 28 -16.26 -3.34 -13.76
CA LEU A 28 -16.43 -1.89 -13.75
C LEU A 28 -15.41 -1.17 -12.89
N LYS A 29 -14.74 -1.90 -11.98
CA LYS A 29 -13.70 -1.39 -11.08
C LYS A 29 -12.54 -2.38 -11.03
N ALA A 30 -11.34 -1.87 -10.78
CA ALA A 30 -10.16 -2.72 -10.58
C ALA A 30 -10.35 -3.63 -9.36
N ILE A 31 -10.09 -4.93 -9.52
CA ILE A 31 -10.18 -5.93 -8.45
C ILE A 31 -8.80 -6.07 -7.80
N TYR A 32 -8.77 -6.16 -6.46
CA TYR A 32 -7.55 -6.39 -5.69
C TYR A 32 -6.86 -7.69 -6.15
N GLY A 33 -5.53 -7.64 -6.31
CA GLY A 33 -4.72 -8.78 -6.76
C GLY A 33 -4.50 -8.88 -8.28
N MET A 34 -5.16 -8.07 -9.10
CA MET A 34 -4.85 -8.01 -10.53
C MET A 34 -3.63 -7.15 -10.80
N LEU A 35 -2.78 -7.57 -11.74
CA LEU A 35 -1.56 -6.83 -12.17
C LEU A 35 -1.82 -5.37 -12.55
N GLN A 36 -2.97 -5.10 -13.18
CA GLN A 36 -3.32 -3.76 -13.62
C GLN A 36 -3.87 -2.87 -12.50
N SER A 37 -4.36 -3.44 -11.42
CA SER A 37 -5.04 -2.70 -10.35
C SER A 37 -4.10 -1.75 -9.62
N SER A 38 -2.88 -2.20 -9.31
CA SER A 38 -1.85 -1.36 -8.68
C SER A 38 -1.43 -0.20 -9.58
N LEU A 39 -1.29 -0.43 -10.88
CA LEU A 39 -0.97 0.63 -11.85
C LEU A 39 -2.12 1.66 -11.99
N LEU A 40 -3.36 1.19 -12.02
CA LEU A 40 -4.53 2.07 -12.08
C LEU A 40 -4.67 2.91 -10.82
N PHE A 41 -4.45 2.31 -9.64
CA PHE A 41 -4.43 3.03 -8.38
C PHE A 41 -3.31 4.08 -8.34
N TYR A 42 -2.08 3.70 -8.71
CA TYR A 42 -0.95 4.62 -8.80
C TYR A 42 -1.27 5.84 -9.70
N LYS A 43 -1.78 5.60 -10.92
CA LYS A 43 -2.14 6.68 -11.85
C LYS A 43 -3.22 7.59 -11.28
N LYS A 44 -4.23 7.02 -10.64
CA LYS A 44 -5.30 7.78 -9.99
C LYS A 44 -4.74 8.62 -8.84
N LEU A 45 -4.02 8.01 -7.91
CA LEU A 45 -3.46 8.67 -6.73
C LEU A 45 -2.51 9.81 -7.14
N SER A 46 -1.58 9.56 -8.07
CA SER A 46 -0.64 10.56 -8.56
C SER A 46 -1.35 11.77 -9.18
N LYS A 47 -2.40 11.53 -9.99
CA LYS A 47 -3.24 12.59 -10.56
C LYS A 47 -3.97 13.37 -9.47
N ASP A 48 -4.56 12.69 -8.50
CA ASP A 48 -5.34 13.30 -7.44
C ASP A 48 -4.42 14.14 -6.50
N LEU A 49 -3.24 13.64 -6.16
CA LEU A 49 -2.22 14.39 -5.40
C LEU A 49 -1.76 15.65 -6.16
N SER A 50 -1.50 15.52 -7.47
CA SER A 50 -1.10 16.66 -8.30
C SER A 50 -2.20 17.72 -8.35
N SER A 51 -3.47 17.32 -8.38
CA SER A 51 -4.62 18.24 -8.41
C SER A 51 -4.75 19.12 -7.16
N ILE A 52 -4.19 18.67 -6.02
CA ILE A 52 -4.16 19.40 -4.76
C ILE A 52 -2.79 20.03 -4.46
N GLY A 53 -1.94 20.15 -5.48
CA GLY A 53 -0.69 20.92 -5.43
C GLY A 53 0.53 20.14 -4.96
N PHE A 54 0.51 18.81 -4.96
CA PHE A 54 1.73 18.03 -4.80
C PHE A 54 2.47 17.89 -6.12
N THR A 55 3.79 17.90 -6.04
CA THR A 55 4.72 17.55 -7.13
C THR A 55 5.24 16.15 -6.87
N ILE A 56 5.09 15.26 -7.84
CA ILE A 56 5.68 13.92 -7.79
C ILE A 56 7.19 14.04 -7.89
N ASN A 57 7.91 13.27 -7.10
CA ASN A 57 9.37 13.29 -7.09
C ASN A 57 9.93 12.62 -8.36
N ASP A 58 10.90 13.25 -9.01
CA ASP A 58 11.50 12.77 -10.27
C ASP A 58 12.33 11.49 -10.09
N TYR A 59 12.88 11.26 -8.88
CA TYR A 59 13.71 10.09 -8.57
C TYR A 59 12.92 8.91 -8.00
N ASP A 60 11.85 9.21 -7.25
CA ASP A 60 10.96 8.20 -6.69
C ASP A 60 9.50 8.57 -6.98
N PRO A 61 8.88 7.92 -7.98
CA PRO A 61 7.52 8.21 -8.38
C PRO A 61 6.46 7.87 -7.32
N CYS A 62 6.84 7.18 -6.23
CA CYS A 62 5.98 6.92 -5.08
C CYS A 62 6.18 7.91 -3.93
N VAL A 63 6.79 9.08 -4.22
CA VAL A 63 6.95 10.20 -3.31
C VAL A 63 6.37 11.46 -3.92
N ALA A 64 5.59 12.22 -3.16
CA ALA A 64 5.05 13.51 -3.57
C ALA A 64 5.28 14.56 -2.48
N ASN A 65 5.61 15.77 -2.89
CA ASN A 65 5.93 16.87 -1.99
C ASN A 65 5.14 18.13 -2.33
N ARG A 66 4.77 18.91 -1.32
CA ARG A 66 4.31 20.28 -1.47
C ARG A 66 4.75 21.13 -0.29
N MET A 67 4.83 22.44 -0.46
CA MET A 67 5.11 23.36 0.63
C MET A 67 3.82 23.90 1.24
N ILE A 68 3.71 23.88 2.58
CA ILE A 68 2.60 24.45 3.33
C ILE A 68 3.18 25.30 4.46
N ASN A 69 2.89 26.60 4.45
CA ASN A 69 3.36 27.55 5.46
C ASN A 69 4.87 27.45 5.72
N GLY A 70 5.66 27.34 4.66
CA GLY A 70 7.12 27.27 4.74
C GLY A 70 7.70 25.91 5.16
N SER A 71 6.87 24.90 5.36
CA SER A 71 7.29 23.52 5.71
C SER A 71 6.85 22.52 4.66
N GLN A 72 7.70 21.54 4.39
CA GLN A 72 7.40 20.49 3.41
C GLN A 72 6.39 19.49 3.96
N HIS A 73 5.37 19.22 3.18
CA HIS A 73 4.46 18.10 3.35
C HIS A 73 4.82 17.00 2.36
N THR A 74 5.20 15.85 2.86
CA THR A 74 5.62 14.70 2.06
C THR A 74 4.62 13.57 2.21
N ILE A 75 4.20 13.01 1.09
CA ILE A 75 3.44 11.77 0.99
C ILE A 75 4.35 10.72 0.36
N THR A 76 4.48 9.56 1.00
CA THR A 76 5.10 8.37 0.43
C THR A 76 4.05 7.27 0.38
N TRP A 77 4.09 6.41 -0.63
CA TRP A 77 3.15 5.31 -0.72
C TRP A 77 3.76 4.06 -1.35
N HIS A 78 3.22 2.93 -0.97
CA HIS A 78 3.50 1.64 -1.58
C HIS A 78 2.18 0.90 -1.76
N VAL A 79 1.75 0.77 -3.03
CA VAL A 79 0.41 0.27 -3.38
C VAL A 79 -0.67 1.08 -2.64
N ASP A 80 -1.34 0.53 -1.63
CA ASP A 80 -2.42 1.12 -0.83
C ASP A 80 -1.96 1.70 0.52
N ASP A 81 -0.72 1.41 0.95
CA ASP A 81 -0.15 1.95 2.17
C ASP A 81 0.43 3.35 1.94
N LEU A 82 -0.17 4.36 2.57
CA LEU A 82 0.29 5.75 2.49
C LEU A 82 0.85 6.24 3.82
N LYS A 83 1.96 6.98 3.75
CA LYS A 83 2.53 7.70 4.89
C LYS A 83 2.56 9.20 4.61
N SER A 84 1.87 9.99 5.44
CA SER A 84 1.83 11.45 5.38
C SER A 84 2.71 12.04 6.47
N SER A 85 3.57 12.99 6.12
CA SER A 85 4.54 13.60 7.03
C SER A 85 4.54 15.12 6.90
N HIS A 86 4.24 15.83 7.99
CA HIS A 86 4.34 17.27 8.11
C HIS A 86 4.60 17.67 9.57
N VAL A 87 5.33 18.79 9.80
CA VAL A 87 5.64 19.30 11.15
C VAL A 87 4.39 19.69 11.94
N ASN A 88 3.32 20.17 11.26
CA ASN A 88 2.05 20.51 11.88
C ASN A 88 1.08 19.33 11.73
N PRO A 89 0.64 18.68 12.82
CA PRO A 89 -0.31 17.55 12.78
C PRO A 89 -1.63 17.86 12.07
N ALA A 90 -2.14 19.11 12.18
CA ALA A 90 -3.38 19.52 11.54
C ALA A 90 -3.33 19.43 10.00
N VAL A 91 -2.14 19.52 9.40
CA VAL A 91 -1.97 19.32 7.95
C VAL A 91 -2.21 17.86 7.58
N ASN A 92 -1.69 16.93 8.39
CA ASN A 92 -1.91 15.50 8.19
C ASN A 92 -3.40 15.14 8.43
N ASP A 93 -4.08 15.80 9.39
CA ASP A 93 -5.51 15.58 9.63
C ASP A 93 -6.37 16.05 8.46
N LYS A 94 -6.06 17.20 7.88
CA LYS A 94 -6.74 17.69 6.66
C LYS A 94 -6.48 16.78 5.47
N PHE A 95 -5.28 16.26 5.34
CA PHE A 95 -4.95 15.31 4.29
C PHE A 95 -5.74 13.99 4.44
N HIS A 96 -5.87 13.48 5.66
CA HIS A 96 -6.69 12.31 5.94
C HIS A 96 -8.18 12.55 5.61
N GLN A 97 -8.72 13.72 5.98
CA GLN A 97 -10.11 14.09 5.61
C GLN A 97 -10.29 14.14 4.09
N TRP A 98 -9.30 14.66 3.36
CA TRP A 98 -9.33 14.66 1.91
C TRP A 98 -9.27 13.24 1.34
N LEU A 99 -8.42 12.35 1.88
CA LEU A 99 -8.39 10.93 1.49
C LEU A 99 -9.74 10.26 1.71
N GLU A 100 -10.38 10.52 2.85
CA GLU A 100 -11.71 10.00 3.16
C GLU A 100 -12.76 10.44 2.14
N GLN A 101 -12.72 11.69 1.71
CA GLN A 101 -13.63 12.22 0.69
C GLN A 101 -13.39 11.62 -0.71
N GLN A 102 -12.13 11.27 -1.04
CA GLN A 102 -11.77 10.76 -2.36
C GLN A 102 -11.89 9.24 -2.48
N TYR A 103 -11.62 8.50 -1.39
CA TYR A 103 -11.46 7.05 -1.39
C TYR A 103 -12.33 6.33 -0.36
N GLY A 104 -12.92 7.04 0.60
CA GLY A 104 -13.88 6.47 1.53
C GLY A 104 -15.15 6.00 0.81
N ASP A 105 -15.69 4.87 1.21
CA ASP A 105 -16.92 4.31 0.66
C ASP A 105 -17.86 3.90 1.81
N PRO A 106 -19.09 4.42 1.87
CA PRO A 106 -20.03 4.08 2.93
C PRO A 106 -20.35 2.58 3.05
N LYS A 107 -20.17 1.80 1.97
CA LYS A 107 -20.44 0.36 1.94
C LYS A 107 -19.22 -0.49 2.27
N ILE A 108 -18.01 -0.01 1.92
CA ILE A 108 -16.75 -0.75 2.09
C ILE A 108 -16.08 -0.35 3.40
N GLY A 109 -16.22 0.91 3.81
CA GLY A 109 -15.68 1.43 5.05
C GLY A 109 -14.83 2.70 4.86
N GLN A 110 -14.40 3.23 5.99
CA GLN A 110 -13.60 4.45 6.07
C GLN A 110 -12.11 4.17 5.79
N VAL A 111 -11.39 5.20 5.34
CA VAL A 111 -9.95 5.16 5.21
C VAL A 111 -9.33 5.03 6.61
N LYS A 112 -8.65 3.91 6.86
CA LYS A 112 -7.99 3.67 8.15
C LYS A 112 -6.76 4.56 8.28
N SER A 113 -6.54 5.12 9.46
CA SER A 113 -5.30 5.85 9.75
C SER A 113 -4.77 5.53 11.15
N VAL A 114 -3.44 5.49 11.27
CA VAL A 114 -2.74 5.32 12.53
C VAL A 114 -2.00 6.63 12.85
N ARG A 115 -2.14 7.11 14.08
CA ARG A 115 -1.51 8.31 14.60
C ARG A 115 -0.63 7.98 15.79
N GLY A 116 0.44 8.70 15.98
CA GLY A 116 1.34 8.52 17.13
C GLY A 116 2.79 8.76 16.77
N LYS A 117 3.67 8.43 17.70
CA LYS A 117 5.13 8.53 17.51
C LYS A 117 5.75 7.22 17.05
N LYS A 118 5.00 6.12 17.07
CA LYS A 118 5.41 4.82 16.56
C LYS A 118 4.38 4.35 15.54
N HIS A 119 4.86 3.91 14.39
CA HIS A 119 4.03 3.44 13.27
C HIS A 119 4.67 2.21 12.65
N ASP A 120 3.85 1.25 12.29
CA ASP A 120 4.26 0.19 11.38
C ASP A 120 4.03 0.67 9.93
N TYR A 121 5.05 0.55 9.08
CA TYR A 121 5.01 0.90 7.67
C TYR A 121 5.96 -0.01 6.89
N LEU A 122 5.44 -0.74 5.91
CA LEU A 122 6.21 -1.65 5.05
C LEU A 122 7.11 -2.61 5.85
N VAL A 123 6.52 -3.36 6.78
CA VAL A 123 7.19 -4.32 7.69
C VAL A 123 8.24 -3.72 8.63
N MET A 124 8.39 -2.40 8.64
CA MET A 124 9.27 -1.66 9.56
C MET A 124 8.46 -1.00 10.66
N THR A 125 8.95 -1.02 11.89
CA THR A 125 8.47 -0.13 12.94
C THR A 125 9.29 1.14 12.93
N LEU A 126 8.65 2.27 12.66
CA LEU A 126 9.24 3.62 12.65
C LEU A 126 8.97 4.29 13.99
N ASP A 127 10.01 4.65 14.75
CA ASP A 127 9.90 5.27 16.06
C ASP A 127 10.46 6.70 16.04
N TYR A 128 9.59 7.69 16.25
CA TYR A 128 9.85 9.12 16.32
C TYR A 128 9.79 9.67 17.75
N THR A 129 9.92 8.83 18.79
CA THR A 129 9.81 9.27 20.19
C THR A 129 10.89 10.27 20.59
N THR A 130 12.09 10.13 20.01
CA THR A 130 13.22 11.04 20.26
C THR A 130 13.21 12.17 19.23
N PRO A 131 13.08 13.44 19.63
CA PRO A 131 13.10 14.57 18.70
C PRO A 131 14.36 14.59 17.84
N GLY A 132 14.19 14.83 16.53
CA GLY A 132 15.30 14.87 15.55
C GLY A 132 15.90 13.51 15.19
N GLN A 133 15.36 12.41 15.69
CA GLN A 133 15.81 11.07 15.37
C GLN A 133 14.65 10.19 14.90
N ILE A 134 14.95 9.28 14.00
CA ILE A 134 14.07 8.17 13.65
C ILE A 134 14.80 6.85 13.92
N LYS A 135 14.18 5.98 14.71
CA LYS A 135 14.64 4.59 14.84
C LYS A 135 13.80 3.71 13.94
N ILE A 136 14.45 2.93 13.11
CA ILE A 136 13.83 1.94 12.22
C ILE A 136 14.12 0.56 12.81
N ASP A 137 13.09 -0.22 13.09
CA ASP A 137 13.22 -1.56 13.64
C ASP A 137 12.55 -2.56 12.70
N MET A 138 13.33 -3.55 12.26
CA MET A 138 12.91 -4.66 11.41
C MET A 138 13.09 -6.02 12.08
N THR A 139 13.37 -6.05 13.38
CA THR A 139 13.70 -7.27 14.12
C THR A 139 12.61 -8.32 13.99
N LYS A 140 11.34 -7.91 14.09
CA LYS A 140 10.20 -8.82 13.94
C LYS A 140 10.21 -9.49 12.56
N TYR A 141 10.33 -8.72 11.50
CA TYR A 141 10.36 -9.21 10.12
C TYR A 141 11.55 -10.17 9.87
N ILE A 142 12.73 -9.81 10.39
CA ILE A 142 13.94 -10.67 10.25
C ILE A 142 13.74 -11.99 10.99
N ASN A 143 13.16 -11.96 12.18
CA ASN A 143 12.90 -13.19 12.95
C ASN A 143 11.88 -14.08 12.22
N GLU A 144 10.79 -13.52 11.70
CA GLU A 144 9.81 -14.26 10.90
C GLU A 144 10.46 -14.89 9.65
N MET A 145 11.31 -14.15 8.93
CA MET A 145 12.08 -14.69 7.79
C MET A 145 12.98 -15.87 8.21
N VAL A 146 13.62 -15.77 9.37
CA VAL A 146 14.53 -16.84 9.86
C VAL A 146 13.71 -18.07 10.28
N GLU A 147 12.55 -17.88 10.92
CA GLU A 147 11.64 -18.96 11.32
C GLU A 147 11.06 -19.69 10.09
N ASP A 148 10.72 -18.97 9.03
CA ASP A 148 10.20 -19.53 7.77
C ASP A 148 11.29 -20.23 6.94
N PHE A 149 12.56 -20.07 7.27
CA PHE A 149 13.66 -20.66 6.52
C PHE A 149 13.76 -22.17 6.79
N PRO A 150 13.64 -23.04 5.76
CA PRO A 150 13.52 -24.49 5.95
C PRO A 150 14.79 -25.18 6.44
N GLN A 151 15.92 -24.49 6.47
CA GLN A 151 17.21 -25.01 6.91
C GLN A 151 17.76 -24.14 8.03
N GLN A 152 18.00 -24.74 9.20
CA GLN A 152 18.73 -24.06 10.25
C GLN A 152 20.18 -23.79 9.80
N PRO A 153 20.73 -22.60 10.02
CA PRO A 153 22.13 -22.31 9.71
C PRO A 153 23.04 -23.27 10.49
N LEU A 154 23.87 -24.01 9.76
CA LEU A 154 24.76 -25.02 10.33
C LEU A 154 25.93 -24.43 11.14
N SER A 155 26.23 -23.14 10.99
CA SER A 155 27.28 -22.42 11.71
C SER A 155 27.11 -20.91 11.61
N ASN A 156 27.66 -20.17 12.58
CA ASN A 156 27.83 -18.74 12.49
C ASN A 156 28.99 -18.41 11.51
N ALA A 157 28.69 -17.74 10.42
CA ALA A 157 29.69 -17.24 9.50
C ALA A 157 29.92 -15.75 9.76
N ALA A 158 31.20 -15.32 9.72
CA ALA A 158 31.56 -13.91 9.87
C ALA A 158 31.19 -13.07 8.63
N CYS A 159 30.94 -13.73 7.49
CA CYS A 159 30.52 -13.10 6.23
C CYS A 159 29.39 -13.95 5.60
N PRO A 160 28.34 -13.32 5.05
CA PRO A 160 27.26 -14.05 4.37
C PRO A 160 27.70 -14.72 3.05
N CYS A 161 28.87 -14.37 2.51
CA CYS A 161 29.48 -14.96 1.32
C CYS A 161 30.71 -15.77 1.68
N ASN A 162 30.86 -16.96 1.08
CA ASN A 162 32.14 -17.69 1.10
C ASN A 162 33.01 -17.26 -0.08
N ALA A 163 34.32 -17.63 -0.04
CA ALA A 163 35.29 -17.25 -1.06
C ALA A 163 35.02 -17.84 -2.46
N GLU A 164 34.06 -18.76 -2.58
CA GLU A 164 33.68 -19.39 -3.85
C GLU A 164 32.57 -18.64 -4.60
N MET A 165 32.02 -17.57 -3.98
CA MET A 165 30.95 -16.75 -4.56
C MET A 165 31.44 -15.43 -5.16
N ILE A 166 32.77 -15.20 -5.26
CA ILE A 166 33.34 -13.96 -5.81
C ILE A 166 34.08 -14.31 -7.09
#